data_fee19d9882ad13df570b447261cb83be
#
_entry.id   fee19d9882ad13df570b447261cb83be
#
_cell.length_a   1.000
_cell.length_b   1.000
_cell.length_c   1.000
_cell.angle_alpha   90.00
_cell.angle_beta   90.00
_cell.angle_gamma   90.00
#
_symmetry.space_group_name_H-M   'P 1'
#
loop_
_entity.id
_entity.type
_entity.pdbx_description
1 polymer ?
#
loop_
_entity_poly.entity_id
_entity_poly.type
_entity_poly.pdbx_seq_one_letter_code
_entity_poly.pdbx_strand_id
1 'polypeptide(L)'
;MPVPDLFAEGLARGWKVHDGSRLDKDLTLEADVVIVGTGAGGGTTAEALSAAGYKVLLVEEGPLKTSTDFKMQESDAYPSLYQEGIGRMSKDGAITILQGRAVGGTTLVNWTSSFRTPEPTLEHWAKEHGVKGHSVAEMAPWFAKMEERLGVAPWIMPPNANNDVIRNGCEKLGLHWKVIPRNVRGCWNLGYCGMGCPTNAKQSMLVTTIPATLEKGGELLFLARADRLLHDGSKVSGLECSAMDERCVAPTGRKITIKARHYVLSGGGINTPAILLRSKAPDPNGRVGQRTFLHVVNFSAATFDEVINPFYGAPQSIYSDHFQWDDGATGRMSYKLEVPPLQPALSATLLGRFGEDNALRMEQLPHTNVILALMRDGFHPDSASGSVSLRGDDTPVLDYQMTDYTWDGIRRAFHTMADIQFAAGAKAVLPLHADAGYVKSVKEAHELIDGLSLELYRTRLGSAHVMGGCAMGEDAKQSVCDSLGRHHQLENLSIHDGSLFPTSIGANPQLSVYGLTAQLADALAKRLGKA
;
A
#
# COMPACT_ATOMS: atom_id res chain seq x y z
N MET A 1 -10.00 -31.24 -1.66
CA MET A 1 -11.19 -30.43 -1.95
C MET A 1 -10.73 -29.22 -2.75
N PRO A 2 -11.48 -28.73 -3.73
CA PRO A 2 -11.14 -27.47 -4.42
C PRO A 2 -11.13 -26.29 -3.43
N VAL A 3 -10.36 -25.25 -3.75
CA VAL A 3 -10.38 -24.01 -2.97
C VAL A 3 -11.76 -23.37 -3.14
N PRO A 4 -12.48 -23.02 -2.04
CA PRO A 4 -13.81 -22.46 -2.15
C PRO A 4 -13.78 -21.06 -2.78
N ASP A 5 -14.75 -20.76 -3.64
CA ASP A 5 -15.01 -19.40 -4.11
C ASP A 5 -16.05 -18.76 -3.18
N LEU A 6 -15.55 -17.96 -2.23
CA LEU A 6 -16.38 -17.33 -1.21
C LEU A 6 -17.50 -16.43 -1.77
N PHE A 7 -17.24 -15.77 -2.91
CA PHE A 7 -18.24 -14.91 -3.52
C PHE A 7 -19.29 -15.69 -4.29
N ALA A 8 -18.90 -16.75 -5.04
CA ALA A 8 -19.88 -17.62 -5.69
C ALA A 8 -20.82 -18.26 -4.65
N GLU A 9 -20.27 -18.77 -3.56
CA GLU A 9 -21.04 -19.33 -2.45
C GLU A 9 -21.92 -18.26 -1.75
N GLY A 10 -21.39 -17.07 -1.51
CA GLY A 10 -22.10 -15.98 -0.86
C GLY A 10 -23.25 -15.44 -1.71
N LEU A 11 -23.05 -15.29 -3.02
CA LEU A 11 -24.10 -14.90 -3.96
C LEU A 11 -25.24 -15.95 -3.98
N ALA A 12 -24.90 -17.23 -3.95
CA ALA A 12 -25.90 -18.29 -3.85
C ALA A 12 -26.70 -18.25 -2.53
N ARG A 13 -26.12 -17.70 -1.44
CA ARG A 13 -26.80 -17.43 -0.17
C ARG A 13 -27.55 -16.10 -0.12
N GLY A 14 -27.47 -15.26 -1.16
CA GLY A 14 -28.20 -14.02 -1.26
C GLY A 14 -27.41 -12.74 -0.92
N TRP A 15 -26.07 -12.77 -0.98
CA TRP A 15 -25.28 -11.54 -0.86
C TRP A 15 -25.68 -10.53 -1.92
N LYS A 16 -25.73 -9.26 -1.52
CA LYS A 16 -26.07 -8.15 -2.42
C LYS A 16 -24.81 -7.56 -3.00
N VAL A 17 -24.54 -7.91 -4.25
CA VAL A 17 -23.39 -7.44 -5.01
C VAL A 17 -23.86 -6.86 -6.33
N HIS A 18 -23.55 -5.59 -6.59
CA HIS A 18 -23.93 -4.83 -7.78
C HIS A 18 -22.71 -4.70 -8.70
N ASP A 19 -22.87 -5.09 -9.95
CA ASP A 19 -21.87 -4.97 -11.00
C ASP A 19 -22.14 -3.71 -11.84
N GLY A 20 -21.28 -2.70 -11.73
CA GLY A 20 -21.42 -1.44 -12.47
C GLY A 20 -21.38 -1.62 -13.97
N SER A 21 -20.60 -2.58 -14.48
CA SER A 21 -20.46 -2.82 -15.92
C SER A 21 -21.74 -3.33 -16.58
N ARG A 22 -22.67 -3.89 -15.79
CA ARG A 22 -23.91 -4.50 -16.28
C ARG A 22 -25.15 -3.63 -16.12
N LEU A 23 -24.96 -2.35 -15.77
CA LEU A 23 -26.10 -1.45 -15.63
C LEU A 23 -26.69 -1.07 -16.99
N ASP A 24 -27.98 -1.32 -17.17
CA ASP A 24 -28.77 -0.92 -18.34
C ASP A 24 -29.29 0.51 -18.25
N LYS A 25 -29.38 1.06 -17.05
CA LYS A 25 -29.84 2.43 -16.73
C LYS A 25 -29.07 3.00 -15.54
N ASP A 26 -29.23 4.30 -15.32
CA ASP A 26 -28.68 4.95 -14.13
C ASP A 26 -29.24 4.34 -12.85
N LEU A 27 -28.42 4.29 -11.79
CA LEU A 27 -28.74 3.62 -10.54
C LEU A 27 -28.73 4.62 -9.38
N THR A 28 -29.72 4.49 -8.48
CA THR A 28 -29.71 5.21 -7.20
C THR A 28 -29.73 4.21 -6.06
N LEU A 29 -28.81 4.36 -5.11
CA LEU A 29 -28.69 3.51 -3.92
C LEU A 29 -28.75 4.36 -2.65
N GLU A 30 -29.17 3.71 -1.54
CA GLU A 30 -29.25 4.35 -0.23
C GLU A 30 -28.68 3.42 0.85
N ALA A 31 -27.94 3.99 1.81
CA ALA A 31 -27.36 3.28 2.94
C ALA A 31 -27.33 4.16 4.20
N ASP A 32 -27.08 3.58 5.36
CA ASP A 32 -26.73 4.36 6.56
C ASP A 32 -25.34 4.97 6.39
N VAL A 33 -24.38 4.13 5.93
CA VAL A 33 -23.00 4.54 5.67
C VAL A 33 -22.55 4.03 4.32
N VAL A 34 -22.01 4.92 3.48
CA VAL A 34 -21.31 4.55 2.26
C VAL A 34 -19.80 4.64 2.51
N ILE A 35 -19.07 3.63 2.05
CA ILE A 35 -17.61 3.54 2.18
C ILE A 35 -17.00 3.43 0.78
N VAL A 36 -16.19 4.41 0.40
CA VAL A 36 -15.52 4.47 -0.90
C VAL A 36 -14.14 3.84 -0.80
N GLY A 37 -13.95 2.73 -1.47
CA GLY A 37 -12.75 1.88 -1.43
C GLY A 37 -12.94 0.66 -0.53
N THR A 38 -12.48 -0.49 -1.01
CA THR A 38 -12.61 -1.80 -0.33
C THR A 38 -11.29 -2.34 0.20
N GLY A 39 -10.25 -1.49 0.24
CA GLY A 39 -8.93 -1.83 0.75
C GLY A 39 -8.90 -1.98 2.27
N ALA A 40 -7.69 -1.90 2.84
CA ALA A 40 -7.43 -2.10 4.27
C ALA A 40 -8.36 -1.30 5.18
N GLY A 41 -8.52 -0.01 4.93
CA GLY A 41 -9.37 0.86 5.74
C GLY A 41 -10.86 0.62 5.52
N GLY A 42 -11.28 0.60 4.25
CA GLY A 42 -12.70 0.44 3.90
C GLY A 42 -13.28 -0.90 4.33
N GLY A 43 -12.55 -1.99 4.08
CA GLY A 43 -12.98 -3.32 4.49
C GLY A 43 -13.08 -3.47 6.00
N THR A 44 -12.09 -2.96 6.77
CA THR A 44 -12.11 -2.98 8.24
C THR A 44 -13.27 -2.17 8.79
N THR A 45 -13.48 -0.97 8.25
CA THR A 45 -14.59 -0.09 8.64
C THR A 45 -15.95 -0.72 8.34
N ALA A 46 -16.09 -1.35 7.17
CA ALA A 46 -17.33 -1.98 6.76
C ALA A 46 -17.74 -3.15 7.68
N GLU A 47 -16.79 -4.04 8.03
CA GLU A 47 -17.06 -5.13 8.96
C GLU A 47 -17.50 -4.60 10.34
N ALA A 48 -16.81 -3.59 10.86
CA ALA A 48 -17.12 -3.01 12.17
C ALA A 48 -18.52 -2.37 12.20
N LEU A 49 -18.84 -1.56 11.19
CA LEU A 49 -20.14 -0.87 11.13
C LEU A 49 -21.30 -1.84 10.84
N SER A 50 -21.10 -2.84 9.98
CA SER A 50 -22.12 -3.88 9.74
C SER A 50 -22.36 -4.72 11.00
N ALA A 51 -21.31 -5.02 11.77
CA ALA A 51 -21.44 -5.70 13.05
C ALA A 51 -22.22 -4.86 14.10
N ALA A 52 -22.12 -3.52 14.03
CA ALA A 52 -22.91 -2.59 14.85
C ALA A 52 -24.34 -2.36 14.31
N GLY A 53 -24.77 -3.07 13.26
CA GLY A 53 -26.14 -3.05 12.73
C GLY A 53 -26.44 -1.91 11.76
N TYR A 54 -25.43 -1.25 11.17
CA TYR A 54 -25.63 -0.24 10.13
C TYR A 54 -25.80 -0.90 8.75
N LYS A 55 -26.67 -0.33 7.90
CA LYS A 55 -26.72 -0.65 6.49
C LYS A 55 -25.51 -0.02 5.79
N VAL A 56 -24.51 -0.84 5.46
CA VAL A 56 -23.26 -0.41 4.83
C VAL A 56 -23.29 -0.71 3.34
N LEU A 57 -22.88 0.26 2.51
CA LEU A 57 -22.60 0.07 1.09
C LEU A 57 -21.11 0.34 0.82
N LEU A 58 -20.40 -0.69 0.37
CA LEU A 58 -19.03 -0.58 -0.15
C LEU A 58 -19.06 -0.21 -1.63
N VAL A 59 -18.23 0.75 -2.04
CA VAL A 59 -18.06 1.18 -3.44
C VAL A 59 -16.62 0.97 -3.86
N GLU A 60 -16.39 0.23 -4.94
CA GLU A 60 -15.07 -0.09 -5.47
C GLU A 60 -14.99 0.24 -6.97
N GLU A 61 -13.91 0.91 -7.37
CA GLU A 61 -13.65 1.21 -8.79
C GLU A 61 -13.26 -0.05 -9.57
N GLY A 62 -12.45 -0.91 -8.96
CA GLY A 62 -11.86 -2.08 -9.60
C GLY A 62 -12.81 -3.28 -9.72
N PRO A 63 -12.39 -4.33 -10.45
CA PRO A 63 -13.19 -5.53 -10.65
C PRO A 63 -13.23 -6.42 -9.39
N LEU A 64 -14.26 -7.25 -9.30
CA LEU A 64 -14.31 -8.39 -8.39
C LEU A 64 -13.60 -9.58 -9.03
N LYS A 65 -12.48 -10.01 -8.44
CA LYS A 65 -11.72 -11.19 -8.80
C LYS A 65 -11.55 -12.09 -7.59
N THR A 66 -11.77 -13.38 -7.76
CA THR A 66 -11.75 -14.38 -6.68
C THR A 66 -10.65 -15.42 -6.89
N SER A 67 -10.55 -16.40 -5.98
CA SER A 67 -9.56 -17.47 -6.09
C SER A 67 -9.61 -18.22 -7.42
N THR A 68 -10.77 -18.29 -8.05
CA THR A 68 -10.96 -18.94 -9.36
C THR A 68 -10.46 -18.13 -10.54
N ASP A 69 -10.27 -16.81 -10.37
CA ASP A 69 -9.77 -15.90 -11.40
C ASP A 69 -8.24 -15.76 -11.40
N PHE A 70 -7.57 -16.11 -10.30
CA PHE A 70 -6.13 -15.88 -10.15
C PHE A 70 -5.31 -17.00 -10.84
N LYS A 71 -4.69 -16.65 -11.96
CA LYS A 71 -3.95 -17.58 -12.83
C LYS A 71 -2.46 -17.65 -12.55
N MET A 72 -1.95 -16.86 -11.58
CA MET A 72 -0.51 -16.78 -11.27
C MET A 72 0.33 -16.32 -12.50
N GLN A 73 -0.22 -15.46 -13.33
CA GLN A 73 0.41 -14.90 -14.52
C GLN A 73 0.45 -13.38 -14.45
N GLU A 74 1.62 -12.79 -14.64
CA GLU A 74 1.84 -11.34 -14.59
C GLU A 74 1.01 -10.59 -15.65
N SER A 75 0.94 -11.16 -16.88
CA SER A 75 0.17 -10.61 -17.99
C SER A 75 -1.34 -10.52 -17.76
N ASP A 76 -1.88 -11.31 -16.82
CA ASP A 76 -3.28 -11.31 -16.43
C ASP A 76 -3.52 -10.43 -15.18
N ALA A 77 -2.63 -10.55 -14.19
CA ALA A 77 -2.77 -9.89 -12.91
C ALA A 77 -2.49 -8.37 -12.96
N TYR A 78 -1.41 -7.96 -13.62
CA TYR A 78 -1.02 -6.54 -13.60
C TYR A 78 -2.04 -5.63 -14.29
N PRO A 79 -2.57 -5.92 -15.48
CA PRO A 79 -3.59 -5.09 -16.10
C PRO A 79 -4.91 -5.06 -15.34
N SER A 80 -5.27 -6.14 -14.64
CA SER A 80 -6.58 -6.30 -14.03
C SER A 80 -6.66 -5.91 -12.55
N LEU A 81 -5.56 -6.01 -11.79
CA LEU A 81 -5.56 -5.85 -10.33
C LEU A 81 -4.86 -4.58 -9.84
N TYR A 82 -4.11 -3.88 -10.71
CA TYR A 82 -3.32 -2.72 -10.32
C TYR A 82 -3.82 -1.43 -10.95
N GLN A 83 -3.59 -0.33 -10.25
CA GLN A 83 -3.84 1.01 -10.77
C GLN A 83 -3.02 1.24 -12.05
N GLU A 84 -3.71 1.71 -13.08
CA GLU A 84 -3.10 2.01 -14.39
C GLU A 84 -2.33 0.80 -14.98
N GLY A 85 -2.78 -0.44 -14.67
CA GLY A 85 -2.14 -1.67 -15.17
C GLY A 85 -0.70 -1.85 -14.70
N ILE A 86 -0.38 -1.50 -13.45
CA ILE A 86 0.98 -1.37 -12.85
C ILE A 86 1.79 -0.17 -13.34
N GLY A 87 1.24 0.62 -14.28
CA GLY A 87 1.93 1.77 -14.88
C GLY A 87 1.81 3.08 -14.11
N ARG A 88 1.21 3.11 -12.90
CA ARG A 88 1.13 4.33 -12.09
C ARG A 88 2.51 4.83 -11.70
N MET A 89 2.76 6.10 -11.94
CA MET A 89 4.04 6.76 -11.65
C MET A 89 3.82 8.13 -11.00
N SER A 90 4.90 8.68 -10.42
CA SER A 90 4.98 10.11 -10.08
C SER A 90 4.76 10.96 -11.34
N LYS A 91 4.44 12.24 -11.15
CA LYS A 91 4.12 13.20 -12.22
C LYS A 91 5.20 13.29 -13.30
N ASP A 92 6.45 13.19 -12.89
CA ASP A 92 7.62 13.18 -13.78
C ASP A 92 7.90 11.80 -14.40
N GLY A 93 7.25 10.73 -13.96
CA GLY A 93 7.47 9.36 -14.45
C GLY A 93 8.71 8.67 -13.87
N ALA A 94 9.36 9.24 -12.85
CA ALA A 94 10.61 8.70 -12.32
C ALA A 94 10.43 7.63 -11.23
N ILE A 95 9.30 7.66 -10.50
CA ILE A 95 9.00 6.74 -9.40
C ILE A 95 7.80 5.87 -9.76
N THR A 96 7.99 4.55 -9.86
CA THR A 96 6.90 3.59 -10.06
C THR A 96 6.12 3.41 -8.76
N ILE A 97 4.79 3.46 -8.82
CA ILE A 97 3.91 3.37 -7.65
C ILE A 97 2.98 2.16 -7.77
N LEU A 98 3.22 1.14 -6.95
CA LEU A 98 2.42 -0.09 -6.92
C LEU A 98 1.20 0.07 -6.00
N GLN A 99 0.01 0.06 -6.56
CA GLN A 99 -1.25 0.10 -5.81
C GLN A 99 -2.28 -0.82 -6.44
N GLY A 100 -3.05 -1.53 -5.62
CA GLY A 100 -4.15 -2.38 -6.07
C GLY A 100 -5.38 -1.56 -6.49
N ARG A 101 -6.09 -2.06 -7.51
CA ARG A 101 -7.39 -1.58 -7.98
C ARG A 101 -8.30 -2.78 -8.26
N ALA A 102 -8.92 -3.30 -7.23
CA ALA A 102 -9.85 -4.43 -7.27
C ALA A 102 -10.59 -4.51 -5.94
N VAL A 103 -11.65 -5.29 -5.85
CA VAL A 103 -12.31 -5.58 -4.58
C VAL A 103 -11.30 -6.19 -3.60
N GLY A 104 -11.09 -5.52 -2.46
CA GLY A 104 -10.01 -5.77 -1.52
C GLY A 104 -8.83 -4.78 -1.62
N GLY A 105 -8.81 -3.91 -2.63
CA GLY A 105 -7.76 -2.89 -2.82
C GLY A 105 -6.35 -3.48 -2.84
N THR A 106 -5.37 -2.73 -2.35
CA THR A 106 -3.97 -3.18 -2.27
C THR A 106 -3.77 -4.43 -1.39
N THR A 107 -4.71 -4.75 -0.48
CA THR A 107 -4.61 -5.98 0.33
C THR A 107 -4.69 -7.25 -0.52
N LEU A 108 -5.27 -7.16 -1.72
CA LEU A 108 -5.35 -8.26 -2.68
C LEU A 108 -4.00 -8.57 -3.33
N VAL A 109 -3.15 -7.58 -3.51
CA VAL A 109 -1.89 -7.69 -4.28
C VAL A 109 -0.63 -7.46 -3.44
N ASN A 110 -0.74 -7.11 -2.16
CA ASN A 110 0.41 -6.93 -1.27
C ASN A 110 1.08 -8.27 -0.90
N TRP A 111 2.25 -8.18 -0.25
CA TRP A 111 3.06 -9.33 0.12
C TRP A 111 2.92 -9.72 1.59
N THR A 112 1.87 -9.25 2.26
CA THR A 112 1.43 -9.67 3.61
C THR A 112 2.31 -9.23 4.79
N SER A 113 3.34 -8.42 4.59
CA SER A 113 4.16 -7.88 5.68
C SER A 113 3.31 -7.05 6.64
N SER A 114 3.24 -7.43 7.93
CA SER A 114 2.29 -6.89 8.90
C SER A 114 3.01 -6.36 10.13
N PHE A 115 3.26 -5.05 10.16
CA PHE A 115 3.94 -4.38 11.27
C PHE A 115 2.99 -3.41 11.97
N ARG A 116 3.03 -3.40 13.30
CA ARG A 116 2.42 -2.31 14.08
C ARG A 116 3.14 -1.00 13.76
N THR A 117 2.45 0.12 13.89
CA THR A 117 3.10 1.42 13.82
C THR A 117 4.21 1.49 14.87
N PRO A 118 5.45 1.81 14.48
CA PRO A 118 6.56 1.92 15.43
C PRO A 118 6.29 3.00 16.51
N GLU A 119 6.72 2.72 17.74
CA GLU A 119 6.58 3.66 18.86
C GLU A 119 7.14 5.06 18.55
N PRO A 120 8.37 5.22 17.97
CA PRO A 120 8.87 6.55 17.64
C PRO A 120 8.00 7.30 16.63
N THR A 121 7.26 6.59 15.79
CA THR A 121 6.31 7.21 14.85
C THR A 121 5.09 7.76 15.58
N LEU A 122 4.50 6.99 16.50
CA LEU A 122 3.34 7.43 17.28
C LEU A 122 3.69 8.64 18.17
N GLU A 123 4.86 8.60 18.80
CA GLU A 123 5.37 9.71 19.61
C GLU A 123 5.62 10.97 18.76
N HIS A 124 6.22 10.82 17.59
CA HIS A 124 6.44 11.92 16.66
C HIS A 124 5.11 12.53 16.19
N TRP A 125 4.10 11.71 15.86
CA TRP A 125 2.79 12.20 15.46
C TRP A 125 2.08 12.97 16.59
N ALA A 126 2.17 12.47 17.82
CA ALA A 126 1.59 13.16 18.98
C ALA A 126 2.26 14.52 19.22
N LYS A 127 3.60 14.56 19.14
CA LYS A 127 4.39 15.74 19.46
C LYS A 127 4.36 16.80 18.36
N GLU A 128 4.59 16.39 17.10
CA GLU A 128 4.82 17.34 15.99
C GLU A 128 3.54 17.61 15.17
N HIS A 129 2.57 16.69 15.19
CA HIS A 129 1.33 16.79 14.42
C HIS A 129 0.07 16.91 15.27
N GLY A 130 0.20 16.92 16.60
CA GLY A 130 -0.92 17.09 17.51
C GLY A 130 -1.95 15.96 17.47
N VAL A 131 -1.53 14.76 17.06
CA VAL A 131 -2.39 13.57 17.01
C VAL A 131 -2.67 13.09 18.41
N LYS A 132 -3.94 12.80 18.72
CA LYS A 132 -4.41 12.36 20.05
C LYS A 132 -5.08 11.00 19.99
N GLY A 133 -4.99 10.24 21.08
CA GLY A 133 -5.68 8.96 21.22
C GLY A 133 -5.01 7.81 20.46
N HIS A 134 -3.75 7.96 20.06
CA HIS A 134 -2.99 6.98 19.29
C HIS A 134 -1.62 6.67 19.88
N SER A 135 -1.45 6.79 21.20
CA SER A 135 -0.26 6.27 21.88
C SER A 135 -0.12 4.75 21.70
N VAL A 136 1.05 4.21 21.99
CA VAL A 136 1.30 2.76 21.93
C VAL A 136 0.26 1.98 22.75
N ALA A 137 -0.05 2.45 23.95
CA ALA A 137 -1.02 1.82 24.85
C ALA A 137 -2.45 1.87 24.29
N GLU A 138 -2.86 3.02 23.72
CA GLU A 138 -4.19 3.19 23.14
C GLU A 138 -4.37 2.38 21.84
N MET A 139 -3.31 2.23 21.04
CA MET A 139 -3.36 1.47 19.80
C MET A 139 -3.19 -0.05 19.99
N ALA A 140 -2.56 -0.50 21.08
CA ALA A 140 -2.27 -1.90 21.32
C ALA A 140 -3.49 -2.84 21.20
N PRO A 141 -4.67 -2.55 21.78
CA PRO A 141 -5.84 -3.42 21.66
C PRO A 141 -6.39 -3.50 20.22
N TRP A 142 -6.27 -2.44 19.44
CA TRP A 142 -6.73 -2.41 18.06
C TRP A 142 -5.81 -3.21 17.14
N PHE A 143 -4.49 -3.12 17.34
CA PHE A 143 -3.54 -3.99 16.66
C PHE A 143 -3.79 -5.45 17.01
N ALA A 144 -3.91 -5.80 18.31
CA ALA A 144 -4.16 -7.17 18.73
C ALA A 144 -5.45 -7.74 18.12
N LYS A 145 -6.52 -6.95 18.09
CA LYS A 145 -7.80 -7.31 17.45
C LYS A 145 -7.60 -7.65 15.96
N MET A 146 -6.84 -6.82 15.24
CA MET A 146 -6.64 -7.03 13.80
C MET A 146 -5.62 -8.13 13.50
N GLU A 147 -4.60 -8.30 14.33
CA GLU A 147 -3.68 -9.44 14.27
C GLU A 147 -4.42 -10.77 14.41
N GLU A 148 -5.28 -10.89 15.41
CA GLU A 148 -6.13 -12.08 15.60
C GLU A 148 -7.08 -12.28 14.42
N ARG A 149 -7.78 -11.22 14.00
CA ARG A 149 -8.75 -11.26 12.90
C ARG A 149 -8.13 -11.74 11.59
N LEU A 150 -6.93 -11.29 11.28
CA LEU A 150 -6.22 -11.56 10.04
C LEU A 150 -5.19 -12.70 10.17
N GLY A 151 -5.06 -13.31 11.34
CA GLY A 151 -4.09 -14.38 11.58
C GLY A 151 -2.65 -13.94 11.38
N VAL A 152 -2.31 -12.72 11.83
CA VAL A 152 -0.93 -12.21 11.76
C VAL A 152 -0.05 -12.98 12.72
N ALA A 153 1.00 -13.59 12.18
CA ALA A 153 2.00 -14.32 12.96
C ALA A 153 3.37 -14.26 12.27
N PRO A 154 4.48 -14.43 13.00
CA PRO A 154 5.80 -14.61 12.40
C PRO A 154 5.78 -15.73 11.36
N TRP A 155 6.47 -15.53 10.25
CA TRP A 155 6.56 -16.56 9.22
C TRP A 155 7.32 -17.79 9.74
N ILE A 156 6.72 -18.98 9.63
CA ILE A 156 7.21 -20.19 10.28
C ILE A 156 8.04 -21.09 9.37
N MET A 157 7.94 -20.90 8.04
CA MET A 157 8.75 -21.68 7.11
C MET A 157 10.14 -21.09 6.99
N PRO A 158 11.17 -21.90 6.70
CA PRO A 158 12.47 -21.36 6.34
C PRO A 158 12.34 -20.29 5.24
N PRO A 159 13.10 -19.19 5.31
CA PRO A 159 13.09 -18.21 4.24
C PRO A 159 13.56 -18.85 2.93
N ASN A 160 13.05 -18.37 1.79
CA ASN A 160 13.62 -18.76 0.52
C ASN A 160 15.03 -18.18 0.36
N ALA A 161 15.82 -18.73 -0.58
CA ALA A 161 17.22 -18.30 -0.76
C ALA A 161 17.35 -16.78 -1.00
N ASN A 162 16.36 -16.16 -1.66
CA ASN A 162 16.36 -14.71 -1.89
C ASN A 162 16.29 -13.90 -0.57
N ASN A 163 15.41 -14.28 0.36
CA ASN A 163 15.31 -13.65 1.67
C ASN A 163 16.50 -14.00 2.58
N ASP A 164 17.06 -15.21 2.44
CA ASP A 164 18.21 -15.66 3.21
C ASP A 164 19.47 -14.83 2.97
N VAL A 165 19.59 -14.12 1.86
CA VAL A 165 20.70 -13.21 1.60
C VAL A 165 20.77 -12.13 2.68
N ILE A 166 19.65 -11.51 3.07
CA ILE A 166 19.65 -10.53 4.17
C ILE A 166 20.06 -11.22 5.48
N ARG A 167 19.47 -12.37 5.82
CA ARG A 167 19.80 -13.07 7.06
C ARG A 167 21.30 -13.39 7.14
N ASN A 168 21.81 -14.09 6.13
CA ASN A 168 23.20 -14.55 6.10
C ASN A 168 24.21 -13.40 6.09
N GLY A 169 23.92 -12.33 5.34
CA GLY A 169 24.78 -11.15 5.29
C GLY A 169 24.78 -10.38 6.60
N CYS A 170 23.59 -10.14 7.18
CA CYS A 170 23.46 -9.46 8.46
C CYS A 170 24.15 -10.23 9.60
N GLU A 171 24.00 -11.57 9.67
CA GLU A 171 24.69 -12.39 10.67
C GLU A 171 26.20 -12.24 10.60
N LYS A 172 26.79 -12.29 9.41
CA LYS A 172 28.23 -12.13 9.22
C LYS A 172 28.74 -10.72 9.52
N LEU A 173 27.90 -9.71 9.37
CA LEU A 173 28.24 -8.31 9.64
C LEU A 173 27.85 -7.85 11.06
N GLY A 174 27.20 -8.69 11.86
CA GLY A 174 26.71 -8.33 13.19
C GLY A 174 25.54 -7.33 13.16
N LEU A 175 24.78 -7.29 12.07
CA LEU A 175 23.60 -6.44 11.90
C LEU A 175 22.34 -7.15 12.39
N HIS A 176 21.34 -6.40 12.84
CA HIS A 176 20.04 -6.95 13.24
C HIS A 176 19.24 -7.42 12.02
N TRP A 177 18.62 -8.57 12.15
CA TRP A 177 17.61 -9.07 11.23
C TRP A 177 16.48 -9.77 12.00
N LYS A 178 15.29 -9.84 11.41
CA LYS A 178 14.12 -10.46 12.03
C LYS A 178 13.25 -11.13 10.98
N VAL A 179 12.40 -12.05 11.45
CA VAL A 179 11.35 -12.66 10.62
C VAL A 179 10.16 -11.71 10.50
N ILE A 180 9.64 -11.55 9.29
CA ILE A 180 8.47 -10.71 9.02
C ILE A 180 7.20 -11.40 9.51
N PRO A 181 6.37 -10.77 10.36
CA PRO A 181 5.03 -11.25 10.65
C PRO A 181 4.12 -11.06 9.42
N ARG A 182 3.28 -12.07 9.14
CA ARG A 182 2.47 -12.14 7.92
C ARG A 182 1.02 -12.50 8.21
N ASN A 183 0.07 -11.86 7.51
CA ASN A 183 -1.36 -12.15 7.61
C ASN A 183 -1.76 -13.28 6.63
N VAL A 184 -1.42 -14.52 6.97
CA VAL A 184 -1.72 -15.70 6.15
C VAL A 184 -2.22 -16.87 7.00
N ARG A 185 -3.12 -17.69 6.43
CA ARG A 185 -3.59 -18.95 7.04
C ARG A 185 -3.49 -20.07 6.01
N GLY A 186 -2.80 -21.17 6.35
CA GLY A 186 -2.63 -22.30 5.43
C GLY A 186 -1.93 -21.95 4.11
N CYS A 187 -0.89 -21.10 4.16
CA CYS A 187 -0.17 -20.68 2.97
C CYS A 187 0.61 -21.82 2.33
N TRP A 188 0.44 -22.01 1.02
CA TRP A 188 1.14 -23.05 0.24
C TRP A 188 2.52 -22.65 -0.25
N ASN A 189 3.01 -21.50 0.17
CA ASN A 189 4.34 -20.97 -0.19
C ASN A 189 4.57 -20.78 -1.70
N LEU A 190 3.54 -20.41 -2.45
CA LEU A 190 3.60 -20.32 -3.91
C LEU A 190 4.39 -19.10 -4.45
N GLY A 191 4.50 -18.00 -3.68
CA GLY A 191 5.20 -16.78 -4.11
C GLY A 191 4.38 -15.77 -4.91
N TYR A 192 3.14 -16.05 -5.25
CA TYR A 192 2.29 -15.22 -6.13
C TYR A 192 1.40 -14.21 -5.40
N CYS A 193 1.78 -13.75 -4.21
CA CYS A 193 0.98 -12.80 -3.42
C CYS A 193 0.62 -11.52 -4.20
N GLY A 194 1.51 -11.03 -5.05
CA GLY A 194 1.30 -9.84 -5.88
C GLY A 194 0.33 -10.04 -7.05
N MET A 195 -0.12 -11.27 -7.32
CA MET A 195 -1.01 -11.59 -8.43
C MET A 195 -2.38 -12.13 -7.98
N GLY A 196 -2.76 -11.86 -6.72
CA GLY A 196 -3.89 -12.52 -6.07
C GLY A 196 -3.48 -13.87 -5.48
N CYS A 197 -4.23 -14.34 -4.48
CA CYS A 197 -3.94 -15.62 -3.82
C CYS A 197 -4.94 -16.69 -4.24
N PRO A 198 -4.54 -17.65 -5.09
CA PRO A 198 -5.48 -18.65 -5.61
C PRO A 198 -5.96 -19.66 -4.55
N THR A 199 -5.30 -19.69 -3.38
CA THR A 199 -5.62 -20.62 -2.29
C THR A 199 -6.40 -19.98 -1.14
N ASN A 200 -6.79 -18.70 -1.23
CA ASN A 200 -7.40 -17.90 -0.15
C ASN A 200 -6.57 -17.84 1.15
N ALA A 201 -5.30 -18.27 1.09
CA ALA A 201 -4.41 -18.27 2.26
C ALA A 201 -4.07 -16.85 2.75
N LYS A 202 -3.91 -15.90 1.83
CA LYS A 202 -3.70 -14.49 2.16
C LYS A 202 -4.98 -13.90 2.75
N GLN A 203 -4.90 -13.41 3.98
CA GLN A 203 -6.03 -12.83 4.71
C GLN A 203 -6.26 -11.37 4.29
N SER A 204 -6.53 -11.18 2.99
CA SER A 204 -6.92 -9.89 2.40
C SER A 204 -8.36 -9.53 2.78
N MET A 205 -8.74 -8.28 2.52
CA MET A 205 -10.13 -7.85 2.74
C MET A 205 -11.12 -8.66 1.89
N LEU A 206 -10.70 -9.12 0.71
CA LEU A 206 -11.51 -9.97 -0.18
C LEU A 206 -12.02 -11.26 0.51
N VAL A 207 -11.19 -11.87 1.36
CA VAL A 207 -11.52 -13.17 1.99
C VAL A 207 -11.86 -13.06 3.48
N THR A 208 -11.81 -11.87 4.05
CA THR A 208 -12.05 -11.64 5.48
C THR A 208 -13.20 -10.66 5.75
N THR A 209 -12.94 -9.38 5.71
CA THR A 209 -13.87 -8.35 6.18
C THR A 209 -15.04 -8.08 5.22
N ILE A 210 -14.79 -8.15 3.91
CA ILE A 210 -15.86 -7.93 2.91
C ILE A 210 -16.90 -9.06 2.97
N PRO A 211 -16.52 -10.35 2.94
CA PRO A 211 -17.47 -11.44 3.20
C PRO A 211 -18.24 -11.29 4.50
N ALA A 212 -17.57 -10.93 5.59
CA ALA A 212 -18.24 -10.71 6.89
C ALA A 212 -19.23 -9.53 6.86
N THR A 213 -18.94 -8.47 6.10
CA THR A 213 -19.86 -7.35 5.86
C THR A 213 -21.11 -7.82 5.10
N LEU A 214 -20.94 -8.58 4.03
CA LEU A 214 -22.03 -9.08 3.18
C LEU A 214 -22.93 -10.08 3.91
N GLU A 215 -22.37 -10.97 4.74
CA GLU A 215 -23.12 -11.88 5.60
C GLU A 215 -24.02 -11.14 6.61
N LYS A 216 -23.65 -9.92 7.00
CA LYS A 216 -24.43 -9.07 7.90
C LYS A 216 -25.42 -8.14 7.17
N GLY A 217 -25.66 -8.38 5.86
CA GLY A 217 -26.60 -7.61 5.06
C GLY A 217 -26.03 -6.31 4.49
N GLY A 218 -24.72 -6.09 4.56
CA GLY A 218 -24.04 -5.05 3.81
C GLY A 218 -24.13 -5.31 2.31
N GLU A 219 -23.84 -4.30 1.50
CA GLU A 219 -23.89 -4.35 0.04
C GLU A 219 -22.54 -3.95 -0.55
N LEU A 220 -22.18 -4.53 -1.70
CA LEU A 220 -20.99 -4.18 -2.48
C LEU A 220 -21.40 -3.71 -3.86
N LEU A 221 -20.90 -2.56 -4.29
CA LEU A 221 -20.95 -2.06 -5.66
C LEU A 221 -19.52 -2.01 -6.20
N PHE A 222 -19.20 -2.81 -7.21
CA PHE A 222 -17.88 -2.83 -7.84
C PHE A 222 -17.97 -2.38 -9.31
N LEU A 223 -16.84 -2.07 -9.95
CA LEU A 223 -16.76 -1.38 -11.24
C LEU A 223 -17.56 -0.07 -11.22
N ALA A 224 -17.38 0.69 -10.13
CA ALA A 224 -18.02 1.96 -9.90
C ALA A 224 -17.01 2.96 -9.35
N ARG A 225 -16.56 3.90 -10.20
CA ARG A 225 -15.60 4.93 -9.81
C ARG A 225 -16.33 6.06 -9.10
N ALA A 226 -15.93 6.33 -7.85
CA ALA A 226 -16.38 7.51 -7.12
C ALA A 226 -15.81 8.78 -7.76
N ASP A 227 -16.65 9.59 -8.36
CA ASP A 227 -16.23 10.81 -9.04
C ASP A 227 -16.16 11.99 -8.07
N ARG A 228 -17.25 12.31 -7.37
CA ARG A 228 -17.32 13.43 -6.45
C ARG A 228 -18.41 13.29 -5.38
N LEU A 229 -18.18 13.94 -4.26
CA LEU A 229 -19.17 14.20 -3.22
C LEU A 229 -20.00 15.43 -3.59
N LEU A 230 -21.30 15.36 -3.37
CA LEU A 230 -22.22 16.51 -3.44
C LEU A 230 -22.36 17.09 -2.03
N HIS A 231 -22.10 18.37 -1.84
CA HIS A 231 -22.15 19.02 -0.53
C HIS A 231 -22.53 20.50 -0.62
N ASP A 232 -22.99 21.06 0.49
CA ASP A 232 -23.34 22.50 0.64
C ASP A 232 -22.22 23.32 1.29
N GLY A 233 -21.06 22.72 1.53
CA GLY A 233 -19.92 23.31 2.26
C GLY A 233 -19.85 22.92 3.72
N SER A 234 -20.92 22.38 4.32
CA SER A 234 -20.98 21.90 5.70
C SER A 234 -21.32 20.42 5.80
N LYS A 235 -22.09 19.91 4.84
CA LYS A 235 -22.62 18.54 4.87
C LYS A 235 -22.65 17.92 3.50
N VAL A 236 -22.29 16.64 3.41
CA VAL A 236 -22.41 15.84 2.19
C VAL A 236 -23.85 15.35 2.04
N SER A 237 -24.43 15.56 0.86
CA SER A 237 -25.80 15.17 0.50
C SER A 237 -25.85 13.96 -0.43
N GLY A 238 -24.74 13.60 -1.10
CA GLY A 238 -24.67 12.49 -2.03
C GLY A 238 -23.26 12.19 -2.51
N LEU A 239 -23.11 11.02 -3.11
CA LEU A 239 -21.91 10.60 -3.84
C LEU A 239 -22.32 10.28 -5.28
N GLU A 240 -21.64 10.90 -6.24
CA GLU A 240 -21.77 10.56 -7.67
C GLU A 240 -20.65 9.62 -8.08
N CYS A 241 -21.01 8.55 -8.79
CA CYS A 241 -20.08 7.59 -9.36
C CYS A 241 -20.37 7.36 -10.84
N SER A 242 -19.35 7.01 -11.60
CA SER A 242 -19.43 6.48 -12.96
C SER A 242 -19.32 4.97 -12.94
N ALA A 243 -20.26 4.28 -13.61
CA ALA A 243 -20.12 2.86 -13.88
C ALA A 243 -18.99 2.63 -14.88
N MET A 244 -18.13 1.64 -14.60
CA MET A 244 -16.97 1.31 -15.43
C MET A 244 -17.24 0.07 -16.28
N ASP A 245 -16.54 -0.07 -17.39
CA ASP A 245 -16.57 -1.28 -18.22
C ASP A 245 -15.95 -2.49 -17.49
N GLU A 246 -16.16 -3.70 -17.99
CA GLU A 246 -15.64 -4.95 -17.39
C GLU A 246 -14.11 -4.97 -17.21
N ARG A 247 -13.38 -4.21 -18.01
CA ARG A 247 -11.91 -4.08 -17.94
C ARG A 247 -11.47 -2.94 -17.03
N CYS A 248 -12.42 -2.17 -16.48
CA CYS A 248 -12.17 -0.98 -15.67
C CYS A 248 -11.28 0.06 -16.38
N VAL A 249 -11.43 0.21 -17.70
CA VAL A 249 -10.65 1.15 -18.53
C VAL A 249 -11.43 2.44 -18.81
N ALA A 250 -12.72 2.31 -19.13
CA ALA A 250 -13.54 3.45 -19.50
C ALA A 250 -14.90 3.43 -18.80
N PRO A 251 -15.51 4.62 -18.54
CA PRO A 251 -16.87 4.68 -18.04
C PRO A 251 -17.86 4.22 -19.14
N THR A 252 -18.89 3.47 -18.73
CA THR A 252 -19.96 2.99 -19.63
C THR A 252 -20.94 4.09 -20.06
N GLY A 253 -20.85 5.27 -19.44
CA GLY A 253 -21.82 6.36 -19.59
C GLY A 253 -22.97 6.30 -18.58
N ARG A 254 -23.13 5.22 -17.81
CA ARG A 254 -24.13 5.12 -16.74
C ARG A 254 -23.66 5.82 -15.48
N LYS A 255 -24.58 6.54 -14.84
CA LYS A 255 -24.34 7.26 -13.60
C LYS A 255 -24.95 6.52 -12.41
N ILE A 256 -24.25 6.60 -11.27
CA ILE A 256 -24.71 6.03 -10.02
C ILE A 256 -24.72 7.15 -8.99
N THR A 257 -25.87 7.33 -8.33
CA THR A 257 -26.01 8.30 -7.23
C THR A 257 -26.26 7.55 -5.94
N ILE A 258 -25.48 7.86 -4.89
CA ILE A 258 -25.59 7.20 -3.61
C ILE A 258 -25.89 8.23 -2.52
N LYS A 259 -26.95 7.99 -1.74
CA LYS A 259 -27.33 8.80 -0.58
C LYS A 259 -27.05 8.05 0.71
N ALA A 260 -26.49 8.72 1.69
CA ALA A 260 -26.21 8.13 3.00
C ALA A 260 -26.28 9.18 4.12
N ARG A 261 -26.41 8.68 5.35
CA ARG A 261 -26.31 9.53 6.55
C ARG A 261 -24.87 9.96 6.81
N HIS A 262 -23.91 9.07 6.49
CA HIS A 262 -22.47 9.30 6.66
C HIS A 262 -21.65 8.72 5.50
N TYR A 263 -20.58 9.42 5.15
CA TYR A 263 -19.67 9.05 4.05
C TYR A 263 -18.27 8.79 4.61
N VAL A 264 -17.65 7.70 4.18
CA VAL A 264 -16.28 7.34 4.55
C VAL A 264 -15.45 7.21 3.27
N LEU A 265 -14.36 7.96 3.18
CA LEU A 265 -13.38 7.80 2.09
C LEU A 265 -12.25 6.87 2.55
N SER A 266 -11.95 5.87 1.70
CA SER A 266 -10.93 4.84 1.93
C SER A 266 -10.21 4.47 0.62
N GLY A 267 -10.00 5.46 -0.26
CA GLY A 267 -9.35 5.29 -1.57
C GLY A 267 -7.82 5.27 -1.53
N GLY A 268 -7.21 5.48 -0.36
CA GLY A 268 -5.76 5.54 -0.17
C GLY A 268 -5.14 6.90 -0.49
N GLY A 269 -3.81 7.03 -0.26
CA GLY A 269 -3.09 8.31 -0.24
C GLY A 269 -3.09 9.13 -1.55
N ILE A 270 -3.54 8.56 -2.68
CA ILE A 270 -3.71 9.32 -3.93
C ILE A 270 -5.19 9.53 -4.25
N ASN A 271 -6.02 8.48 -4.16
CA ASN A 271 -7.40 8.60 -4.63
C ASN A 271 -8.32 9.31 -3.62
N THR A 272 -8.09 9.18 -2.31
CA THR A 272 -8.88 9.91 -1.29
C THR A 272 -8.73 11.43 -1.44
N PRO A 273 -7.51 12.02 -1.45
CA PRO A 273 -7.39 13.45 -1.72
C PRO A 273 -7.93 13.83 -3.12
N ALA A 274 -7.79 12.98 -4.13
CA ALA A 274 -8.32 13.26 -5.46
C ALA A 274 -9.85 13.37 -5.48
N ILE A 275 -10.57 12.54 -4.72
CA ILE A 275 -12.04 12.65 -4.56
C ILE A 275 -12.39 14.00 -3.90
N LEU A 276 -11.69 14.41 -2.85
CA LEU A 276 -11.90 15.70 -2.21
C LEU A 276 -11.64 16.88 -3.16
N LEU A 277 -10.57 16.82 -3.95
CA LEU A 277 -10.23 17.84 -4.95
C LEU A 277 -11.29 17.93 -6.05
N ARG A 278 -11.73 16.80 -6.62
CA ARG A 278 -12.83 16.77 -7.62
C ARG A 278 -14.14 17.28 -7.06
N SER A 279 -14.39 17.01 -5.79
CA SER A 279 -15.58 17.49 -5.07
C SER A 279 -15.51 18.98 -4.74
N LYS A 280 -14.37 19.62 -4.89
CA LYS A 280 -14.11 20.98 -4.36
C LYS A 280 -14.47 21.07 -2.87
N ALA A 281 -14.12 20.03 -2.11
CA ALA A 281 -14.38 19.96 -0.68
C ALA A 281 -13.74 21.17 0.03
N PRO A 282 -14.36 21.71 1.08
CA PRO A 282 -13.80 22.86 1.80
C PRO A 282 -12.41 22.56 2.35
N ASP A 283 -11.43 23.33 1.91
CA ASP A 283 -10.02 23.25 2.34
C ASP A 283 -9.45 24.65 2.50
N PRO A 284 -9.86 25.39 3.53
CA PRO A 284 -9.48 26.79 3.71
C PRO A 284 -7.98 27.00 3.91
N ASN A 285 -7.25 25.94 4.22
CA ASN A 285 -5.82 25.99 4.52
C ASN A 285 -4.95 25.29 3.45
N GLY A 286 -5.54 24.76 2.36
CA GLY A 286 -4.82 24.11 1.26
C GLY A 286 -4.08 22.85 1.69
N ARG A 287 -4.69 22.01 2.53
CA ARG A 287 -4.05 20.81 3.08
C ARG A 287 -4.38 19.52 2.32
N VAL A 288 -5.47 19.49 1.58
CA VAL A 288 -5.85 18.32 0.78
C VAL A 288 -4.80 18.04 -0.29
N GLY A 289 -4.33 16.81 -0.33
CA GLY A 289 -3.30 16.34 -1.24
C GLY A 289 -1.86 16.65 -0.81
N GLN A 290 -1.66 17.50 0.20
CA GLN A 290 -0.32 17.88 0.66
C GLN A 290 0.28 16.82 1.59
N ARG A 291 1.60 16.76 1.65
CA ARG A 291 2.36 15.84 2.51
C ARG A 291 1.97 14.38 2.24
N THR A 292 2.08 13.96 0.98
CA THR A 292 1.97 12.55 0.57
C THR A 292 3.36 11.91 0.58
N PHE A 293 3.49 10.74 1.20
CA PHE A 293 4.73 10.02 1.42
C PHE A 293 4.71 8.66 0.73
N LEU A 294 5.88 8.17 0.37
CA LEU A 294 6.02 6.98 -0.47
C LEU A 294 6.78 5.82 0.18
N HIS A 295 7.56 6.03 1.28
CA HIS A 295 8.67 5.11 1.53
C HIS A 295 9.41 4.86 0.22
N VAL A 296 10.00 5.91 -0.36
CA VAL A 296 10.68 5.75 -1.65
C VAL A 296 11.73 4.65 -1.53
N VAL A 297 11.79 3.78 -2.53
CA VAL A 297 12.61 2.57 -2.50
C VAL A 297 13.68 2.64 -3.57
N ASN A 298 14.93 2.31 -3.21
CA ASN A 298 15.99 1.97 -4.15
C ASN A 298 16.36 0.49 -4.04
N PHE A 299 17.09 -0.04 -5.01
CA PHE A 299 17.32 -1.48 -5.16
C PHE A 299 18.78 -1.79 -5.48
N SER A 300 19.31 -2.89 -4.93
CA SER A 300 20.58 -3.48 -5.30
C SER A 300 20.39 -4.93 -5.70
N ALA A 301 20.87 -5.30 -6.90
CA ALA A 301 20.88 -6.67 -7.37
C ALA A 301 22.24 -7.33 -7.11
N ALA A 302 22.25 -8.66 -6.95
CA ALA A 302 23.47 -9.44 -6.82
C ALA A 302 23.34 -10.81 -7.47
N THR A 303 24.42 -11.36 -8.00
CA THR A 303 24.48 -12.70 -8.58
C THR A 303 25.25 -13.66 -7.68
N PHE A 304 24.82 -14.92 -7.65
CA PHE A 304 25.38 -16.00 -6.86
C PHE A 304 25.68 -17.22 -7.74
N ASP A 305 26.58 -18.11 -7.28
CA ASP A 305 26.79 -19.40 -7.92
C ASP A 305 25.62 -20.34 -7.65
N GLU A 306 25.01 -20.25 -6.46
CA GLU A 306 23.89 -21.04 -6.04
C GLU A 306 22.59 -20.55 -6.70
N VAL A 307 21.61 -21.45 -6.79
CA VAL A 307 20.28 -21.12 -7.29
C VAL A 307 19.48 -20.36 -6.22
N ILE A 308 19.10 -19.14 -6.52
CA ILE A 308 18.31 -18.25 -5.64
C ILE A 308 16.81 -18.40 -5.91
N ASN A 309 16.38 -18.53 -7.18
CA ASN A 309 14.97 -18.55 -7.60
C ASN A 309 14.12 -17.47 -6.93
N PRO A 310 14.37 -16.19 -7.19
CA PRO A 310 13.81 -15.07 -6.42
C PRO A 310 12.31 -14.87 -6.61
N PHE A 311 11.69 -15.63 -7.48
CA PHE A 311 10.24 -15.63 -7.77
C PHE A 311 9.48 -16.76 -7.04
N TYR A 312 10.15 -17.63 -6.27
CA TYR A 312 9.54 -18.75 -5.57
C TYR A 312 9.48 -18.55 -4.05
N GLY A 313 8.41 -19.05 -3.44
CA GLY A 313 8.24 -19.03 -1.98
C GLY A 313 7.71 -17.70 -1.45
N ALA A 314 7.60 -17.59 -0.12
CA ALA A 314 7.09 -16.38 0.53
C ALA A 314 7.93 -15.15 0.12
N PRO A 315 7.32 -14.13 -0.52
CA PRO A 315 8.10 -13.07 -1.16
C PRO A 315 8.82 -12.17 -0.17
N GLN A 316 8.26 -11.95 1.01
CA GLN A 316 8.88 -11.18 2.08
C GLN A 316 8.76 -11.98 3.37
N SER A 317 9.89 -12.42 3.91
CA SER A 317 9.96 -13.24 5.14
C SER A 317 11.05 -12.80 6.11
N ILE A 318 12.07 -12.07 5.64
CA ILE A 318 13.17 -11.53 6.44
C ILE A 318 13.29 -10.03 6.18
N TYR A 319 13.64 -9.26 7.21
CA TYR A 319 13.95 -7.84 7.11
C TYR A 319 15.09 -7.46 8.05
N SER A 320 15.72 -6.31 7.78
CA SER A 320 16.61 -5.64 8.72
C SER A 320 16.09 -4.22 8.98
N ASP A 321 15.93 -3.88 10.24
CA ASP A 321 15.60 -2.55 10.75
C ASP A 321 16.78 -1.89 11.48
N HIS A 322 18.00 -2.42 11.28
CA HIS A 322 19.20 -1.98 11.99
C HIS A 322 19.44 -0.47 11.86
N PHE A 323 19.19 0.09 10.67
CA PHE A 323 19.41 1.51 10.37
C PHE A 323 18.14 2.37 10.43
N GLN A 324 17.05 1.82 11.00
CA GLN A 324 15.74 2.49 10.94
C GLN A 324 15.60 3.64 11.94
N TRP A 325 16.20 3.51 13.12
CA TRP A 325 16.03 4.44 14.24
C TRP A 325 17.35 4.78 14.97
N ASP A 326 18.51 4.39 14.42
CA ASP A 326 19.83 4.56 15.02
C ASP A 326 20.20 6.03 15.27
N ASP A 327 19.63 6.95 14.50
CA ASP A 327 19.82 8.41 14.62
C ASP A 327 18.53 9.13 15.08
N GLY A 328 17.64 8.41 15.78
CA GLY A 328 16.35 8.92 16.26
C GLY A 328 15.32 9.21 15.15
N ALA A 329 14.21 9.84 15.52
CA ALA A 329 13.12 10.10 14.60
C ALA A 329 13.44 11.19 13.55
N THR A 330 14.17 12.23 13.96
CA THR A 330 14.48 13.42 13.14
C THR A 330 15.95 13.53 12.74
N GLY A 331 16.73 12.46 12.91
CA GLY A 331 18.12 12.38 12.48
C GLY A 331 18.26 12.20 10.96
N ARG A 332 19.39 11.64 10.49
CA ARG A 332 19.62 11.38 9.06
C ARG A 332 18.54 10.50 8.46
N MET A 333 18.32 10.60 7.14
CA MET A 333 17.40 9.72 6.42
C MET A 333 17.71 8.24 6.71
N SER A 334 16.77 7.57 7.35
CA SER A 334 16.90 6.17 7.78
C SER A 334 16.17 5.26 6.80
N TYR A 335 16.48 3.97 6.84
CA TYR A 335 15.89 2.98 5.95
C TYR A 335 15.78 1.60 6.60
N LYS A 336 14.84 0.84 6.07
CA LYS A 336 14.58 -0.56 6.38
C LYS A 336 14.88 -1.41 5.15
N LEU A 337 15.47 -2.59 5.32
CA LEU A 337 15.83 -3.49 4.24
C LEU A 337 14.87 -4.68 4.17
N GLU A 338 14.42 -4.99 2.96
CA GLU A 338 13.58 -6.14 2.64
C GLU A 338 13.96 -6.72 1.27
N VAL A 339 13.34 -7.84 0.92
CA VAL A 339 13.58 -8.51 -0.37
C VAL A 339 12.27 -8.53 -1.16
N PRO A 340 12.21 -7.92 -2.36
CA PRO A 340 11.02 -8.01 -3.20
C PRO A 340 10.93 -9.39 -3.89
N PRO A 341 9.72 -9.84 -4.28
CA PRO A 341 9.62 -10.94 -5.22
C PRO A 341 10.05 -10.47 -6.62
N LEU A 342 10.80 -11.31 -7.32
CA LEU A 342 11.27 -11.02 -8.67
C LEU A 342 10.56 -11.88 -9.71
N GLN A 343 9.29 -11.60 -9.94
CA GLN A 343 8.56 -12.24 -11.03
C GLN A 343 9.16 -11.82 -12.38
N PRO A 344 9.22 -12.69 -13.38
CA PRO A 344 10.04 -12.45 -14.59
C PRO A 344 9.75 -11.15 -15.34
N ALA A 345 8.48 -10.80 -15.60
CA ALA A 345 8.16 -9.57 -16.33
C ALA A 345 8.49 -8.31 -15.51
N LEU A 346 8.18 -8.31 -14.20
CA LEU A 346 8.57 -7.23 -13.31
C LEU A 346 10.10 -7.10 -13.22
N SER A 347 10.82 -8.22 -13.15
CA SER A 347 12.29 -8.25 -13.11
C SER A 347 12.91 -7.67 -14.37
N ALA A 348 12.38 -8.00 -15.55
CA ALA A 348 12.86 -7.47 -16.82
C ALA A 348 12.78 -5.93 -16.88
N THR A 349 11.77 -5.33 -16.24
CA THR A 349 11.66 -3.87 -16.14
C THR A 349 12.55 -3.28 -15.05
N LEU A 350 12.64 -3.95 -13.90
CA LEU A 350 13.41 -3.48 -12.75
C LEU A 350 14.91 -3.48 -13.03
N LEU A 351 15.45 -4.54 -13.64
CA LEU A 351 16.88 -4.68 -13.95
C LEU A 351 17.37 -3.68 -15.02
N GLY A 352 16.47 -3.02 -15.73
CA GLY A 352 16.66 -1.70 -16.31
C GLY A 352 17.59 -1.61 -17.51
N ARG A 353 17.67 -2.65 -18.34
CA ARG A 353 18.39 -2.64 -19.61
C ARG A 353 17.45 -3.01 -20.78
N PHE A 354 17.96 -3.05 -21.98
CA PHE A 354 17.24 -3.45 -23.19
C PHE A 354 18.14 -4.29 -24.10
N GLY A 355 17.55 -4.99 -25.05
CA GLY A 355 18.29 -5.82 -26.01
C GLY A 355 19.06 -6.96 -25.32
N GLU A 356 20.28 -7.21 -25.81
CA GLU A 356 21.15 -8.30 -25.34
C GLU A 356 21.50 -8.19 -23.86
N ASP A 357 21.80 -6.99 -23.35
CA ASP A 357 22.11 -6.77 -21.93
C ASP A 357 20.96 -7.21 -21.03
N ASN A 358 19.72 -6.94 -21.43
CA ASN A 358 18.55 -7.37 -20.66
C ASN A 358 18.37 -8.89 -20.75
N ALA A 359 18.56 -9.49 -21.92
CA ALA A 359 18.48 -10.94 -22.10
C ALA A 359 19.50 -11.66 -21.19
N LEU A 360 20.75 -11.22 -21.16
CA LEU A 360 21.81 -11.76 -20.31
C LEU A 360 21.46 -11.65 -18.80
N ARG A 361 20.88 -10.53 -18.38
CA ARG A 361 20.41 -10.38 -16.99
C ARG A 361 19.25 -11.31 -16.66
N MET A 362 18.34 -11.51 -17.61
CA MET A 362 17.20 -12.43 -17.43
C MET A 362 17.63 -13.91 -17.43
N GLU A 363 18.67 -14.28 -18.17
CA GLU A 363 19.29 -15.62 -18.05
C GLU A 363 19.89 -15.85 -16.66
N GLN A 364 20.39 -14.80 -16.01
CA GLN A 364 20.93 -14.84 -14.66
C GLN A 364 19.83 -14.80 -13.56
N LEU A 365 18.56 -14.56 -13.90
CA LEU A 365 17.49 -14.39 -12.93
C LEU A 365 17.40 -15.54 -11.90
N PRO A 366 17.57 -16.82 -12.26
CA PRO A 366 17.56 -17.91 -11.27
C PRO A 366 18.67 -17.80 -10.21
N HIS A 367 19.74 -17.07 -10.48
CA HIS A 367 20.87 -16.84 -9.61
C HIS A 367 20.91 -15.42 -9.01
N THR A 368 19.86 -14.64 -9.22
CA THR A 368 19.81 -13.23 -8.85
C THR A 368 19.06 -13.03 -7.54
N ASN A 369 19.66 -12.25 -6.63
CA ASN A 369 18.99 -11.65 -5.48
C ASN A 369 18.76 -10.16 -5.74
N VAL A 370 17.71 -9.59 -5.16
CA VAL A 370 17.56 -8.14 -5.03
C VAL A 370 17.20 -7.80 -3.60
N ILE A 371 17.91 -6.83 -3.02
CA ILE A 371 17.53 -6.17 -1.77
C ILE A 371 16.96 -4.79 -2.12
N LEU A 372 15.95 -4.37 -1.38
CA LEU A 372 15.38 -3.03 -1.43
C LEU A 372 15.54 -2.32 -0.09
N ALA A 373 15.71 -1.00 -0.15
CA ALA A 373 15.72 -0.14 1.02
C ALA A 373 14.55 0.84 0.98
N LEU A 374 13.71 0.80 2.03
CA LEU A 374 12.55 1.69 2.19
C LEU A 374 12.97 2.90 3.02
N MET A 375 13.01 4.08 2.40
CA MET A 375 13.37 5.35 3.07
C MET A 375 12.24 5.79 4.00
N ARG A 376 12.59 6.24 5.21
CA ARG A 376 11.64 6.73 6.22
C ARG A 376 11.39 8.23 6.01
N ASP A 377 10.56 8.59 5.03
CA ASP A 377 10.25 9.97 4.65
C ASP A 377 9.22 10.64 5.58
N GLY A 378 9.27 11.96 5.65
CA GLY A 378 8.29 12.81 6.35
C GLY A 378 8.63 13.20 7.80
N PHE A 379 9.71 12.71 8.38
CA PHE A 379 10.10 12.98 9.78
C PHE A 379 11.04 14.19 9.95
N HIS A 380 11.71 14.60 8.91
CA HIS A 380 12.62 15.75 8.90
C HIS A 380 12.11 16.82 7.94
N PRO A 381 12.29 18.12 8.22
CA PRO A 381 11.85 19.20 7.31
C PRO A 381 12.40 19.06 5.88
N ASP A 382 13.64 18.60 5.74
CA ASP A 382 14.29 18.38 4.44
C ASP A 382 13.95 17.03 3.80
N SER A 383 13.08 16.22 4.42
CA SER A 383 12.64 14.95 3.85
C SER A 383 11.81 15.17 2.58
N ALA A 384 11.97 14.28 1.60
CA ALA A 384 11.10 14.24 0.46
C ALA A 384 9.62 14.10 0.86
N SER A 385 8.75 14.75 0.12
CA SER A 385 7.30 14.64 0.24
C SER A 385 6.64 14.99 -1.09
N GLY A 386 5.37 14.62 -1.24
CA GLY A 386 4.63 14.87 -2.45
C GLY A 386 3.33 15.64 -2.22
N SER A 387 2.75 16.07 -3.32
CA SER A 387 1.41 16.63 -3.38
C SER A 387 0.57 15.93 -4.45
N VAL A 388 -0.67 15.59 -4.11
CA VAL A 388 -1.65 15.06 -5.05
C VAL A 388 -2.40 16.23 -5.69
N SER A 389 -2.46 16.22 -7.01
CA SER A 389 -3.25 17.16 -7.80
C SER A 389 -4.07 16.42 -8.86
N LEU A 390 -4.91 17.14 -9.61
CA LEU A 390 -5.67 16.59 -10.72
C LEU A 390 -5.05 17.03 -12.05
N ARG A 391 -5.01 16.14 -13.03
CA ARG A 391 -4.75 16.45 -14.43
C ARG A 391 -5.98 17.12 -15.07
N GLY A 392 -5.85 17.58 -16.30
CA GLY A 392 -6.95 18.23 -17.04
C GLY A 392 -8.16 17.33 -17.32
N ASP A 393 -8.01 16.02 -17.18
CA ASP A 393 -9.05 14.99 -17.30
C ASP A 393 -9.59 14.51 -15.95
N ASP A 394 -9.30 15.25 -14.86
CA ASP A 394 -9.64 14.92 -13.48
C ASP A 394 -9.00 13.64 -12.91
N THR A 395 -8.04 13.03 -13.62
CA THR A 395 -7.26 11.92 -13.07
C THR A 395 -6.22 12.42 -12.06
N PRO A 396 -5.97 11.66 -10.97
CA PRO A 396 -4.99 12.09 -9.97
C PRO A 396 -3.55 11.91 -10.44
N VAL A 397 -2.68 12.78 -9.97
CA VAL A 397 -1.24 12.66 -10.13
C VAL A 397 -0.53 13.06 -8.84
N LEU A 398 0.52 12.32 -8.49
CA LEU A 398 1.40 12.62 -7.37
C LEU A 398 2.67 13.31 -7.89
N ASP A 399 2.88 14.56 -7.51
CA ASP A 399 4.13 15.28 -7.69
C ASP A 399 4.99 15.06 -6.44
N TYR A 400 6.09 14.32 -6.56
CA TYR A 400 6.93 13.92 -5.43
C TYR A 400 8.33 14.49 -5.58
N GLN A 401 8.73 15.33 -4.61
CA GLN A 401 9.99 16.07 -4.66
C GLN A 401 11.09 15.33 -3.89
N MET A 402 12.10 14.85 -4.61
CA MET A 402 13.31 14.29 -4.03
C MET A 402 14.22 15.42 -3.52
N THR A 403 14.92 15.17 -2.41
CA THR A 403 15.81 16.15 -1.76
C THR A 403 17.20 15.55 -1.54
N ASP A 404 18.22 16.39 -1.34
CA ASP A 404 19.58 15.94 -1.03
C ASP A 404 19.62 15.08 0.24
N TYR A 405 18.81 15.40 1.22
CA TYR A 405 18.64 14.60 2.44
C TYR A 405 18.17 13.16 2.13
N THR A 406 17.24 13.01 1.18
CA THR A 406 16.76 11.69 0.75
C THR A 406 17.81 10.96 -0.11
N TRP A 407 18.50 11.68 -0.99
CA TRP A 407 19.57 11.11 -1.81
C TRP A 407 20.75 10.62 -0.97
N ASP A 408 21.11 11.31 0.13
CA ASP A 408 22.10 10.82 1.08
C ASP A 408 21.71 9.47 1.69
N GLY A 409 20.45 9.32 2.10
CA GLY A 409 19.91 8.05 2.58
C GLY A 409 20.00 6.93 1.55
N ILE A 410 19.67 7.23 0.30
CA ILE A 410 19.76 6.27 -0.82
C ILE A 410 21.21 5.82 -1.04
N ARG A 411 22.19 6.73 -0.99
CA ARG A 411 23.61 6.40 -1.14
C ARG A 411 24.06 5.45 -0.03
N ARG A 412 23.76 5.79 1.23
CA ARG A 412 24.09 4.93 2.38
C ARG A 412 23.42 3.56 2.30
N ALA A 413 22.18 3.51 1.83
CA ALA A 413 21.47 2.26 1.62
C ALA A 413 22.13 1.39 0.52
N PHE A 414 22.64 1.99 -0.55
CA PHE A 414 23.38 1.26 -1.58
C PHE A 414 24.64 0.60 -1.00
N HIS A 415 25.43 1.32 -0.19
CA HIS A 415 26.59 0.75 0.49
C HIS A 415 26.18 -0.44 1.37
N THR A 416 25.21 -0.25 2.25
CA THR A 416 24.73 -1.31 3.16
C THR A 416 24.22 -2.55 2.40
N MET A 417 23.45 -2.35 1.32
CA MET A 417 22.96 -3.48 0.53
C MET A 417 24.10 -4.24 -0.15
N ALA A 418 25.11 -3.54 -0.67
CA ALA A 418 26.29 -4.16 -1.28
C ALA A 418 27.09 -4.96 -0.24
N ASP A 419 27.31 -4.40 0.95
CA ASP A 419 28.03 -5.08 2.05
C ASP A 419 27.31 -6.36 2.47
N ILE A 420 25.98 -6.32 2.66
CA ILE A 420 25.15 -7.49 3.00
C ILE A 420 25.23 -8.55 1.91
N GLN A 421 25.10 -8.16 0.62
CA GLN A 421 25.13 -9.09 -0.50
C GLN A 421 26.49 -9.78 -0.63
N PHE A 422 27.62 -9.05 -0.54
CA PHE A 422 28.95 -9.66 -0.57
C PHE A 422 29.20 -10.53 0.68
N ALA A 423 28.83 -10.08 1.86
CA ALA A 423 28.93 -10.88 3.07
C ALA A 423 28.11 -12.18 2.96
N ALA A 424 26.96 -12.15 2.29
CA ALA A 424 26.16 -13.34 2.01
C ALA A 424 26.81 -14.30 0.99
N GLY A 425 27.83 -13.87 0.23
CA GLY A 425 28.54 -14.69 -0.75
C GLY A 425 28.26 -14.33 -2.21
N ALA A 426 27.75 -13.13 -2.48
CA ALA A 426 27.52 -12.67 -3.85
C ALA A 426 28.84 -12.65 -4.67
N LYS A 427 28.76 -13.09 -5.91
CA LYS A 427 29.87 -13.03 -6.89
C LYS A 427 30.04 -11.65 -7.48
N ALA A 428 28.94 -10.96 -7.68
CA ALA A 428 28.92 -9.59 -8.18
C ALA A 428 27.67 -8.87 -7.67
N VAL A 429 27.81 -7.57 -7.47
CA VAL A 429 26.74 -6.67 -7.03
C VAL A 429 26.50 -5.59 -8.06
N LEU A 430 25.25 -5.18 -8.25
CA LEU A 430 24.79 -4.15 -9.16
C LEU A 430 23.84 -3.20 -8.42
N PRO A 431 24.28 -2.01 -7.98
CA PRO A 431 23.36 -0.94 -7.60
C PRO A 431 22.45 -0.63 -8.81
N LEU A 432 21.12 -0.62 -8.63
CA LEU A 432 20.22 -0.40 -9.78
C LEU A 432 20.21 1.08 -10.18
N HIS A 433 21.21 1.45 -10.93
CA HIS A 433 21.47 2.78 -11.48
C HIS A 433 21.86 2.69 -12.96
N ALA A 434 21.50 3.71 -13.74
CA ALA A 434 21.73 3.70 -15.19
C ALA A 434 23.22 3.56 -15.60
N ASP A 435 24.11 4.16 -14.81
CA ASP A 435 25.56 4.16 -15.07
C ASP A 435 26.31 3.03 -14.35
N ALA A 436 25.61 2.21 -13.55
CA ALA A 436 26.26 1.14 -12.81
C ALA A 436 26.41 -0.13 -13.66
N GLY A 437 27.53 -0.81 -13.48
CA GLY A 437 27.78 -2.18 -13.91
C GLY A 437 27.93 -3.11 -12.70
N TYR A 438 28.02 -4.42 -12.99
CA TYR A 438 28.35 -5.40 -11.97
C TYR A 438 29.80 -5.21 -11.49
N VAL A 439 29.98 -5.15 -10.18
CA VAL A 439 31.29 -5.09 -9.48
C VAL A 439 31.50 -6.33 -8.65
N LYS A 440 32.74 -6.74 -8.42
CA LYS A 440 33.09 -8.06 -7.85
C LYS A 440 33.70 -8.00 -6.46
N SER A 441 33.81 -6.83 -5.86
CA SER A 441 34.32 -6.65 -4.51
C SER A 441 33.63 -5.51 -3.79
N VAL A 442 33.63 -5.53 -2.45
CA VAL A 442 33.12 -4.45 -1.59
C VAL A 442 33.79 -3.13 -1.93
N LYS A 443 35.12 -3.14 -2.11
CA LYS A 443 35.88 -1.92 -2.45
C LYS A 443 35.38 -1.31 -3.77
N GLU A 444 35.29 -2.11 -4.84
CA GLU A 444 34.78 -1.66 -6.13
C GLU A 444 33.34 -1.13 -6.03
N ALA A 445 32.48 -1.80 -5.22
CA ALA A 445 31.12 -1.36 -5.00
C ALA A 445 31.07 0.02 -4.33
N HIS A 446 31.87 0.24 -3.29
CA HIS A 446 31.91 1.53 -2.61
C HIS A 446 32.46 2.63 -3.52
N GLU A 447 33.56 2.39 -4.24
CA GLU A 447 34.11 3.35 -5.20
C GLU A 447 33.10 3.70 -6.31
N LEU A 448 32.37 2.69 -6.84
CA LEU A 448 31.32 2.91 -7.83
C LEU A 448 30.19 3.76 -7.23
N ILE A 449 29.62 3.38 -6.08
CA ILE A 449 28.49 4.05 -5.44
C ILE A 449 28.81 5.52 -5.12
N ASP A 450 30.03 5.80 -4.62
CA ASP A 450 30.49 7.16 -4.33
C ASP A 450 30.58 8.02 -5.59
N GLY A 451 30.92 7.42 -6.73
CA GLY A 451 31.01 8.10 -8.02
C GLY A 451 29.68 8.28 -8.74
N LEU A 452 28.57 7.65 -8.30
CA LEU A 452 27.27 7.77 -8.98
C LEU A 452 26.62 9.15 -8.78
N SER A 453 26.12 9.74 -9.84
CA SER A 453 25.22 10.90 -9.80
C SER A 453 23.82 10.42 -9.44
N LEU A 454 23.43 10.50 -8.15
CA LEU A 454 22.10 10.09 -7.71
C LEU A 454 21.07 11.14 -8.08
N GLU A 455 20.26 10.82 -9.08
CA GLU A 455 19.21 11.69 -9.61
C GLU A 455 18.06 10.87 -10.22
N LEU A 456 16.94 11.56 -10.46
CA LEU A 456 15.78 10.97 -11.11
C LEU A 456 16.16 10.41 -12.49
N TYR A 457 15.50 9.33 -12.90
CA TYR A 457 15.70 8.57 -14.15
C TYR A 457 17.00 7.78 -14.23
N ARG A 458 18.03 8.14 -13.46
CA ARG A 458 19.28 7.36 -13.38
C ARG A 458 19.21 6.30 -12.27
N THR A 459 18.72 6.67 -11.09
CA THR A 459 18.47 5.74 -9.99
C THR A 459 17.11 5.08 -10.16
N ARG A 460 17.04 3.75 -10.08
CA ARG A 460 15.76 3.03 -10.08
C ARG A 460 15.03 3.26 -8.77
N LEU A 461 13.85 3.86 -8.87
CA LEU A 461 13.02 4.20 -7.71
C LEU A 461 11.63 3.57 -7.84
N GLY A 462 11.07 3.19 -6.71
CA GLY A 462 9.71 2.67 -6.63
C GLY A 462 9.06 2.93 -5.29
N SER A 463 7.79 2.58 -5.19
CA SER A 463 7.02 2.58 -3.95
C SER A 463 5.84 1.61 -4.05
N ALA A 464 5.46 1.02 -2.91
CA ALA A 464 4.20 0.32 -2.71
C ALA A 464 3.46 0.83 -1.46
N HIS A 465 3.93 1.93 -0.85
CA HIS A 465 3.48 2.42 0.44
C HIS A 465 3.06 3.90 0.37
N VAL A 466 1.93 4.18 -0.30
CA VAL A 466 1.45 5.55 -0.40
C VAL A 466 0.67 5.94 0.86
N MET A 467 1.14 6.97 1.55
CA MET A 467 0.62 7.48 2.82
C MET A 467 0.49 9.00 2.78
N GLY A 468 -0.36 9.56 3.66
CA GLY A 468 -0.57 11.01 3.69
C GLY A 468 -1.47 11.53 2.58
N GLY A 469 -1.55 12.85 2.44
CA GLY A 469 -2.45 13.55 1.51
C GLY A 469 -3.76 14.04 2.14
N CYS A 470 -4.14 13.49 3.31
CA CYS A 470 -5.27 13.95 4.12
C CYS A 470 -4.92 13.86 5.61
N ALA A 471 -3.75 14.40 6.00
CA ALA A 471 -3.18 14.22 7.32
C ALA A 471 -4.18 14.48 8.46
N MET A 472 -4.15 13.63 9.48
CA MET A 472 -4.90 13.81 10.74
C MET A 472 -4.14 14.68 11.74
N GLY A 473 -4.88 15.37 12.59
CA GLY A 473 -4.37 16.21 13.68
C GLY A 473 -5.44 17.15 14.21
N GLU A 474 -5.25 17.66 15.42
CA GLU A 474 -6.27 18.53 16.04
C GLU A 474 -6.27 19.96 15.49
N ASP A 475 -5.17 20.42 14.89
CA ASP A 475 -5.10 21.75 14.28
C ASP A 475 -5.55 21.74 12.82
N ALA A 476 -6.75 22.23 12.55
CA ALA A 476 -7.30 22.34 11.20
C ALA A 476 -6.45 23.20 10.23
N LYS A 477 -5.51 24.01 10.74
CA LYS A 477 -4.55 24.73 9.89
C LYS A 477 -3.44 23.82 9.34
N GLN A 478 -3.22 22.66 9.96
CA GLN A 478 -2.15 21.73 9.62
C GLN A 478 -2.67 20.38 9.09
N SER A 479 -3.97 20.09 9.28
CA SER A 479 -4.57 18.81 8.96
C SER A 479 -5.89 18.94 8.20
N VAL A 480 -6.29 17.88 7.52
CA VAL A 480 -7.57 17.76 6.81
C VAL A 480 -8.64 17.18 7.73
N CYS A 481 -8.23 16.29 8.63
CA CYS A 481 -9.09 15.59 9.57
C CYS A 481 -8.57 15.74 10.99
N ASP A 482 -9.47 15.56 11.97
CA ASP A 482 -9.06 15.39 13.35
C ASP A 482 -8.44 13.99 13.59
N SER A 483 -8.00 13.71 14.81
CA SER A 483 -7.39 12.43 15.18
C SER A 483 -8.34 11.23 15.09
N LEU A 484 -9.65 11.45 14.96
CA LEU A 484 -10.67 10.42 14.74
C LEU A 484 -11.07 10.30 13.24
N GLY A 485 -10.27 10.87 12.34
CA GLY A 485 -10.51 10.82 10.90
C GLY A 485 -11.71 11.64 10.42
N ARG A 486 -12.30 12.51 11.25
CA ARG A 486 -13.43 13.35 10.86
C ARG A 486 -12.93 14.56 10.10
N HIS A 487 -13.50 14.81 8.93
CA HIS A 487 -13.17 16.00 8.15
C HIS A 487 -13.52 17.28 8.93
N HIS A 488 -12.60 18.24 8.98
CA HIS A 488 -12.79 19.43 9.83
C HIS A 488 -13.99 20.30 9.43
N GLN A 489 -14.39 20.30 8.16
CA GLN A 489 -15.46 21.17 7.63
C GLN A 489 -16.74 20.44 7.25
N LEU A 490 -16.69 19.14 6.91
CA LEU A 490 -17.85 18.35 6.47
C LEU A 490 -18.30 17.40 7.59
N GLU A 491 -19.40 17.71 8.26
CA GLU A 491 -19.89 17.05 9.48
C GLU A 491 -20.09 15.53 9.37
N ASN A 492 -20.54 15.06 8.19
CA ASN A 492 -20.85 13.67 7.94
C ASN A 492 -19.87 12.98 7.00
N LEU A 493 -18.61 13.46 6.98
CA LEU A 493 -17.51 12.89 6.24
C LEU A 493 -16.40 12.43 7.18
N SER A 494 -15.89 11.22 6.96
CA SER A 494 -14.69 10.71 7.61
C SER A 494 -13.74 10.08 6.59
N ILE A 495 -12.46 10.02 6.91
CA ILE A 495 -11.43 9.35 6.13
C ILE A 495 -10.89 8.19 6.96
N HIS A 496 -10.90 6.98 6.38
CA HIS A 496 -10.45 5.76 7.05
C HIS A 496 -9.47 4.98 6.16
N ASP A 497 -8.29 5.54 5.94
CA ASP A 497 -7.20 4.89 5.20
C ASP A 497 -5.83 5.52 5.52
N GLY A 498 -4.78 5.07 4.83
CA GLY A 498 -3.43 5.57 5.04
C GLY A 498 -3.20 7.03 4.61
N SER A 499 -4.17 7.69 3.98
CA SER A 499 -4.07 9.12 3.69
C SER A 499 -4.08 9.99 4.95
N LEU A 500 -4.58 9.45 6.07
CA LEU A 500 -4.57 10.13 7.36
C LEU A 500 -3.18 10.27 7.99
N PHE A 501 -2.19 9.48 7.57
CA PHE A 501 -0.88 9.47 8.22
C PHE A 501 -0.13 10.78 7.99
N PRO A 502 0.29 11.49 9.07
CA PRO A 502 0.99 12.77 8.95
C PRO A 502 2.41 12.66 8.38
N THR A 503 3.01 11.46 8.42
CA THR A 503 4.30 11.10 7.83
C THR A 503 4.20 9.70 7.24
N SER A 504 5.26 9.20 6.61
CA SER A 504 5.38 7.74 6.48
C SER A 504 5.45 7.10 7.87
N ILE A 505 5.26 5.77 7.97
CA ILE A 505 5.26 5.14 9.30
C ILE A 505 6.60 4.48 9.68
N GLY A 506 7.54 4.40 8.76
CA GLY A 506 8.79 3.70 8.98
C GLY A 506 8.66 2.16 8.98
N ALA A 507 7.53 1.61 8.53
CA ALA A 507 7.28 0.18 8.38
C ALA A 507 6.25 -0.06 7.27
N ASN A 508 6.01 -1.32 6.86
CA ASN A 508 4.96 -1.65 5.89
C ASN A 508 3.59 -1.31 6.49
N PRO A 509 2.75 -0.48 5.84
CA PRO A 509 1.68 0.27 6.51
C PRO A 509 0.38 -0.49 6.73
N GLN A 510 0.19 -1.71 6.16
CA GLN A 510 -1.14 -2.33 6.15
C GLN A 510 -1.72 -2.57 7.55
N LEU A 511 -0.94 -3.11 8.51
CA LEU A 511 -1.45 -3.37 9.87
C LEU A 511 -1.71 -2.06 10.62
N SER A 512 -0.93 -1.01 10.35
CA SER A 512 -1.19 0.34 10.88
C SER A 512 -2.52 0.89 10.38
N VAL A 513 -2.84 0.71 9.09
CA VAL A 513 -4.15 1.10 8.54
C VAL A 513 -5.26 0.26 9.20
N TYR A 514 -5.10 -1.05 9.33
CA TYR A 514 -6.12 -1.91 9.97
C TYR A 514 -6.39 -1.49 11.42
N GLY A 515 -5.34 -1.32 12.24
CA GLY A 515 -5.47 -0.96 13.64
C GLY A 515 -6.12 0.42 13.82
N LEU A 516 -5.62 1.42 13.09
CA LEU A 516 -6.20 2.77 13.11
C LEU A 516 -7.67 2.74 12.70
N THR A 517 -8.01 2.16 11.58
CA THR A 517 -9.38 2.19 11.06
C THR A 517 -10.35 1.34 11.88
N ALA A 518 -9.88 0.31 12.59
CA ALA A 518 -10.70 -0.41 13.57
C ALA A 518 -11.10 0.49 14.74
N GLN A 519 -10.18 1.33 15.25
CA GLN A 519 -10.47 2.32 16.27
C GLN A 519 -11.43 3.40 15.76
N LEU A 520 -11.16 3.96 14.56
CA LEU A 520 -12.00 5.00 13.96
C LEU A 520 -13.42 4.51 13.68
N ALA A 521 -13.57 3.27 13.22
CA ALA A 521 -14.87 2.65 12.95
C ALA A 521 -15.69 2.43 14.22
N ASP A 522 -15.06 2.03 15.32
CA ASP A 522 -15.70 1.93 16.62
C ASP A 522 -16.18 3.30 17.13
N ALA A 523 -15.32 4.32 17.03
CA ALA A 523 -15.69 5.69 17.39
C ALA A 523 -16.84 6.23 16.51
N LEU A 524 -16.82 5.92 15.21
CA LEU A 524 -17.89 6.30 14.30
C LEU A 524 -19.21 5.59 14.64
N ALA A 525 -19.19 4.29 14.93
CA ALA A 525 -20.37 3.52 15.32
C ALA A 525 -21.05 4.14 16.56
N LYS A 526 -20.25 4.45 17.58
CA LYS A 526 -20.74 5.13 18.81
C LYS A 526 -21.36 6.50 18.51
N ARG A 527 -20.72 7.31 17.68
CA ARG A 527 -21.22 8.64 17.29
C ARG A 527 -22.54 8.57 16.51
N LEU A 528 -22.73 7.57 15.67
CA LEU A 528 -23.96 7.40 14.88
C LEU A 528 -25.15 6.84 15.70
N GLY A 529 -24.90 6.35 16.93
CA GLY A 529 -25.94 6.06 17.94
C GLY A 529 -26.63 4.70 17.82
N LYS A 530 -25.97 3.69 17.21
CA LYS A 530 -26.46 2.29 17.20
C LYS A 530 -25.56 1.30 17.97
N ALA A 531 -24.46 1.79 18.55
CA ALA A 531 -23.51 0.93 19.26
C ALA A 531 -23.87 0.76 20.72
#